data_5c83ca446b50090b1c1982f86b174c1e
#
_entry.id   5c83ca446b50090b1c1982f86b174c1e
#
_cell.length_a   1.000
_cell.length_b   1.000
_cell.length_c   1.000
_cell.angle_alpha   90.00
_cell.angle_beta   90.00
_cell.angle_gamma   90.00
#
_symmetry.space_group_name_H-M   'P 1'
#
loop_
_entity.id
_entity.type
_entity.pdbx_description
1 polymer ?
#
loop_
_entity_poly.entity_id
_entity_poly.type
_entity_poly.pdbx_seq_one_letter_code
_entity_poly.pdbx_strand_id
1 'polypeptide(L)'
;NIYLIIDEAHGAHFEFSSDLPESAVSQGAAISVQSAHKTLPALTRVSMLHLGNNFPDSGMEILKTNISFYQTSSPSYLFMASCEAAVSIMTRYGPERLSDLKSWIEESKQALSENPYVRVYSDYAAGMPQDFCKIALKTPIKGEVLSAILRKNYHIQCEMAAGFNILFMAGLTHTKSDILALAEAVEDSLKNNNHLFDDAFEADFISLYPETESLKNIILSNNKTDGDLLIITKNISDLEDDISAEEIIPYPPGIPLLMKYEKINKDMVKALKYHEYSEIKCYITV
;
A
#
# COMPACT_ATOMS: atom_id res chain seq x y z
N ASN A 1 -26.61 -10.50 2.35
CA ASN A 1 -25.75 -9.38 2.75
C ASN A 1 -24.30 -9.80 2.55
N ILE A 2 -23.46 -8.87 2.07
CA ILE A 2 -22.02 -9.03 1.99
C ILE A 2 -21.43 -8.18 3.09
N TYR A 3 -20.56 -8.75 3.91
CA TYR A 3 -19.84 -8.04 4.97
C TYR A 3 -18.42 -7.74 4.48
N LEU A 4 -18.01 -6.48 4.58
CA LEU A 4 -16.67 -6.04 4.24
C LEU A 4 -15.76 -6.17 5.47
N ILE A 5 -14.63 -6.85 5.28
CA ILE A 5 -13.53 -6.92 6.25
C ILE A 5 -12.33 -6.22 5.60
N ILE A 6 -11.83 -5.18 6.25
CA ILE A 6 -10.80 -4.30 5.70
C ILE A 6 -9.52 -4.42 6.53
N ASP A 7 -8.42 -4.75 5.87
CA ASP A 7 -7.10 -4.53 6.43
C ASP A 7 -6.73 -3.04 6.27
N GLU A 8 -6.84 -2.32 7.37
CA GLU A 8 -6.55 -0.89 7.47
C GLU A 8 -5.30 -0.69 8.35
N ALA A 9 -4.28 -1.52 8.14
CA ALA A 9 -3.09 -1.54 9.00
C ALA A 9 -2.40 -0.16 9.13
N HIS A 10 -2.52 0.72 8.13
CA HIS A 10 -1.96 2.07 8.14
C HIS A 10 -2.98 3.17 8.48
N GLY A 11 -4.20 2.83 8.87
CA GLY A 11 -5.28 3.80 9.09
C GLY A 11 -5.57 4.15 10.54
N ALA A 12 -4.78 3.69 11.51
CA ALA A 12 -5.09 3.90 12.93
C ALA A 12 -5.11 5.39 13.35
N HIS A 13 -4.54 6.29 12.55
CA HIS A 13 -4.54 7.74 12.82
C HIS A 13 -5.69 8.50 12.14
N PHE A 14 -6.50 7.86 11.30
CA PHE A 14 -7.52 8.54 10.49
C PHE A 14 -8.56 9.30 11.30
N GLU A 15 -9.03 8.73 12.38
CA GLU A 15 -10.08 9.37 13.24
C GLU A 15 -9.60 10.61 14.02
N PHE A 16 -8.31 10.95 13.95
CA PHE A 16 -7.75 12.08 14.70
C PHE A 16 -7.59 13.37 13.86
N SER A 17 -7.99 13.36 12.59
CA SER A 17 -8.02 14.55 11.73
C SER A 17 -9.07 14.44 10.64
N SER A 18 -9.85 15.51 10.45
CA SER A 18 -10.80 15.62 9.34
C SER A 18 -10.16 15.74 7.95
N ASP A 19 -8.84 15.97 7.89
CA ASP A 19 -8.07 16.07 6.65
C ASP A 19 -7.57 14.70 6.15
N LEU A 20 -7.79 13.65 6.94
CA LEU A 20 -7.48 12.27 6.60
C LEU A 20 -8.72 11.55 6.06
N PRO A 21 -8.55 10.42 5.37
CA PRO A 21 -9.68 9.58 4.98
C PRO A 21 -10.51 9.15 6.21
N GLU A 22 -11.80 8.98 6.03
CA GLU A 22 -12.64 8.33 7.04
C GLU A 22 -12.19 6.87 7.23
N SER A 23 -12.26 6.36 8.45
CA SER A 23 -11.94 4.95 8.73
C SER A 23 -12.88 4.00 8.01
N ALA A 24 -12.43 2.78 7.76
CA ALA A 24 -13.22 1.78 7.05
C ALA A 24 -14.56 1.47 7.77
N VAL A 25 -14.58 1.43 9.11
CA VAL A 25 -15.82 1.20 9.86
C VAL A 25 -16.77 2.41 9.78
N SER A 26 -16.27 3.63 9.72
CA SER A 26 -17.08 4.84 9.51
C SER A 26 -17.72 4.84 8.12
N GLN A 27 -17.04 4.27 7.13
CA GLN A 27 -17.53 4.08 5.76
C GLN A 27 -18.44 2.85 5.60
N GLY A 28 -18.70 2.10 6.67
CA GLY A 28 -19.63 0.96 6.67
C GLY A 28 -18.99 -0.42 6.51
N ALA A 29 -17.69 -0.57 6.70
CA ALA A 29 -17.10 -1.89 6.83
C ALA A 29 -17.61 -2.59 8.10
N ALA A 30 -17.79 -3.91 8.03
CA ALA A 30 -18.24 -4.69 9.19
C ALA A 30 -17.10 -4.92 10.19
N ILE A 31 -15.87 -5.06 9.68
CA ILE A 31 -14.66 -5.23 10.49
C ILE A 31 -13.53 -4.42 9.84
N SER A 32 -12.73 -3.76 10.67
CA SER A 32 -11.45 -3.19 10.27
C SER A 32 -10.36 -3.63 11.24
N VAL A 33 -9.16 -3.89 10.71
CA VAL A 33 -7.97 -4.25 11.49
C VAL A 33 -6.90 -3.19 11.28
N GLN A 34 -6.45 -2.56 12.37
CA GLN A 34 -5.47 -1.48 12.35
C GLN A 34 -4.22 -1.87 13.14
N SER A 35 -3.04 -1.56 12.60
CA SER A 35 -1.77 -1.71 13.31
C SER A 35 -1.42 -0.38 14.00
N ALA A 36 -1.74 -0.27 15.29
CA ALA A 36 -1.50 0.96 16.03
C ALA A 36 -0.03 1.41 15.98
N HIS A 37 0.89 0.47 16.03
CA HIS A 37 2.34 0.75 16.02
C HIS A 37 2.89 1.30 14.70
N LYS A 38 2.10 1.31 13.61
CA LYS A 38 2.56 1.85 12.32
C LYS A 38 2.35 3.36 12.21
N THR A 39 1.28 3.86 12.81
CA THR A 39 0.86 5.26 12.64
C THR A 39 0.55 5.99 13.96
N LEU A 40 0.43 5.27 15.06
CA LEU A 40 0.30 5.83 16.41
C LEU A 40 1.58 5.59 17.21
N PRO A 41 1.81 6.35 18.30
CA PRO A 41 2.99 6.18 19.17
C PRO A 41 2.84 4.95 20.10
N ALA A 42 2.67 3.77 19.50
CA ALA A 42 2.51 2.50 20.19
C ALA A 42 3.72 1.58 19.97
N LEU A 43 3.96 0.67 20.92
CA LEU A 43 4.98 -0.38 20.78
C LEU A 43 4.65 -1.32 19.61
N THR A 44 5.67 -1.82 18.95
CA THR A 44 5.54 -2.80 17.87
C THR A 44 4.70 -4.01 18.30
N ARG A 45 3.86 -4.53 17.40
CA ARG A 45 2.86 -5.59 17.56
C ARG A 45 1.53 -5.17 18.20
N VAL A 46 1.35 -3.91 18.59
CA VAL A 46 0.03 -3.44 19.04
C VAL A 46 -0.86 -3.25 17.82
N SER A 47 -2.01 -3.90 17.84
CA SER A 47 -3.06 -3.78 16.82
C SER A 47 -4.44 -3.69 17.46
N MET A 48 -5.39 -3.16 16.71
CA MET A 48 -6.79 -2.99 17.10
C MET A 48 -7.68 -3.65 16.06
N LEU A 49 -8.76 -4.28 16.52
CA LEU A 49 -9.84 -4.77 15.67
C LEU A 49 -11.10 -3.99 16.01
N HIS A 50 -11.68 -3.35 15.02
CA HIS A 50 -12.88 -2.55 15.14
C HIS A 50 -14.07 -3.25 14.51
N LEU A 51 -15.23 -3.16 15.16
CA LEU A 51 -16.51 -3.65 14.63
C LEU A 51 -17.37 -2.47 14.21
N GLY A 52 -17.84 -2.51 12.97
CA GLY A 52 -18.79 -1.54 12.45
C GLY A 52 -20.21 -1.81 12.95
N ASN A 53 -21.06 -0.81 12.87
CA ASN A 53 -22.47 -0.89 13.32
C ASN A 53 -23.29 -1.94 12.55
N ASN A 54 -22.83 -2.39 11.40
CA ASN A 54 -23.48 -3.40 10.57
C ASN A 54 -22.92 -4.81 10.81
N PHE A 55 -21.99 -4.99 11.77
CA PHE A 55 -21.51 -6.32 12.14
C PHE A 55 -22.66 -7.08 12.83
N PRO A 56 -23.00 -8.33 12.38
CA PRO A 56 -24.16 -9.04 12.90
C PRO A 56 -23.91 -9.60 14.31
N ASP A 57 -24.87 -9.46 15.20
CA ASP A 57 -24.80 -10.04 16.56
C ASP A 57 -24.53 -11.54 16.53
N SER A 58 -25.11 -12.25 15.56
CA SER A 58 -24.88 -13.69 15.34
C SER A 58 -23.44 -14.06 14.97
N GLY A 59 -22.65 -13.10 14.50
CA GLY A 59 -21.23 -13.27 14.18
C GLY A 59 -20.30 -13.14 15.39
N MET A 60 -20.78 -12.57 16.50
CA MET A 60 -19.93 -12.23 17.64
C MET A 60 -19.26 -13.45 18.29
N GLU A 61 -20.00 -14.52 18.50
CA GLU A 61 -19.45 -15.76 19.11
C GLU A 61 -18.46 -16.45 18.16
N ILE A 62 -18.72 -16.43 16.86
CA ILE A 62 -17.80 -16.95 15.84
C ILE A 62 -16.51 -16.13 15.84
N LEU A 63 -16.61 -14.81 15.87
CA LEU A 63 -15.46 -13.91 15.91
C LEU A 63 -14.61 -14.15 17.17
N LYS A 64 -15.22 -14.17 18.36
CA LYS A 64 -14.53 -14.44 19.63
C LYS A 64 -13.82 -15.79 19.61
N THR A 65 -14.49 -16.83 19.11
CA THR A 65 -13.93 -18.17 18.99
C THR A 65 -12.70 -18.17 18.08
N ASN A 66 -12.80 -17.55 16.89
CA ASN A 66 -11.67 -17.47 15.96
C ASN A 66 -10.51 -16.66 16.56
N ILE A 67 -10.77 -15.51 17.18
CA ILE A 67 -9.74 -14.72 17.84
C ILE A 67 -9.02 -15.57 18.90
N SER A 68 -9.75 -16.36 19.70
CA SER A 68 -9.15 -17.18 20.76
C SER A 68 -8.19 -18.25 20.25
N PHE A 69 -8.33 -18.72 19.00
CA PHE A 69 -7.38 -19.67 18.40
C PHE A 69 -6.05 -19.06 18.00
N TYR A 70 -6.04 -17.75 17.69
CA TYR A 70 -4.86 -17.07 17.16
C TYR A 70 -4.19 -16.14 18.17
N GLN A 71 -4.88 -15.81 19.25
CA GLN A 71 -4.32 -14.99 20.32
C GLN A 71 -3.68 -15.85 21.43
N THR A 72 -2.68 -15.26 22.08
CA THR A 72 -2.08 -15.85 23.28
C THR A 72 -3.07 -15.84 24.45
N SER A 73 -3.06 -16.89 25.27
CA SER A 73 -3.79 -16.92 26.56
C SER A 73 -3.17 -16.01 27.64
N SER A 74 -1.96 -15.48 27.40
CA SER A 74 -1.21 -14.62 28.32
C SER A 74 -0.96 -13.26 27.65
N PRO A 75 -1.94 -12.34 27.59
CA PRO A 75 -1.78 -11.04 26.96
C PRO A 75 -0.72 -10.21 27.70
N SER A 76 0.08 -9.47 26.93
CA SER A 76 1.07 -8.57 27.47
C SER A 76 0.39 -7.27 27.97
N TYR A 77 0.39 -7.05 29.26
CA TYR A 77 -0.10 -5.80 29.84
C TYR A 77 0.68 -4.58 29.36
N LEU A 78 1.98 -4.74 29.05
CA LEU A 78 2.80 -3.67 28.48
C LEU A 78 2.25 -3.21 27.11
N PHE A 79 1.86 -4.16 26.25
CA PHE A 79 1.25 -3.82 24.95
C PHE A 79 -0.14 -3.20 25.10
N MET A 80 -0.93 -3.68 26.05
CA MET A 80 -2.24 -3.09 26.34
C MET A 80 -2.10 -1.65 26.85
N ALA A 81 -1.21 -1.42 27.83
CA ALA A 81 -0.92 -0.08 28.34
C ALA A 81 -0.35 0.86 27.26
N SER A 82 0.49 0.33 26.35
CA SER A 82 1.01 1.09 25.22
C SER A 82 -0.10 1.49 24.23
N CYS A 83 -1.06 0.61 23.98
CA CYS A 83 -2.22 0.92 23.13
C CYS A 83 -3.07 2.05 23.74
N GLU A 84 -3.41 1.91 25.03
CA GLU A 84 -4.20 2.91 25.75
C GLU A 84 -3.49 4.27 25.80
N ALA A 85 -2.19 4.28 26.09
CA ALA A 85 -1.37 5.48 26.10
C ALA A 85 -1.32 6.15 24.71
N ALA A 86 -1.15 5.37 23.65
CA ALA A 86 -1.15 5.87 22.28
C ALA A 86 -2.45 6.54 21.91
N VAL A 87 -3.59 5.91 22.19
CA VAL A 87 -4.93 6.49 21.95
C VAL A 87 -5.13 7.75 22.77
N SER A 88 -4.73 7.75 24.06
CA SER A 88 -4.83 8.92 24.94
C SER A 88 -3.99 10.10 24.43
N ILE A 89 -2.76 9.84 23.97
CA ILE A 89 -1.90 10.86 23.36
C ILE A 89 -2.54 11.43 22.10
N MET A 90 -3.05 10.56 21.23
CA MET A 90 -3.70 10.97 19.99
C MET A 90 -4.96 11.78 20.24
N THR A 91 -5.78 11.38 21.19
CA THR A 91 -6.99 12.13 21.54
C THR A 91 -6.66 13.54 22.04
N ARG A 92 -5.56 13.68 22.77
CA ARG A 92 -5.19 14.97 23.40
C ARG A 92 -4.38 15.87 22.46
N TYR A 93 -3.46 15.32 21.70
CA TYR A 93 -2.49 16.09 20.93
C TYR A 93 -2.55 15.81 19.43
N GLY A 94 -3.22 14.73 19.01
CA GLY A 94 -3.26 14.28 17.63
C GLY A 94 -3.77 15.32 16.65
N PRO A 95 -4.92 15.98 16.90
CA PRO A 95 -5.46 16.96 15.95
C PRO A 95 -4.51 18.11 15.65
N GLU A 96 -3.89 18.70 16.68
CA GLU A 96 -2.92 19.80 16.52
C GLU A 96 -1.66 19.32 15.79
N ARG A 97 -1.10 18.19 16.23
CA ARG A 97 0.13 17.63 15.62
C ARG A 97 -0.06 17.18 14.19
N LEU A 98 -1.21 16.63 13.84
CA LEU A 98 -1.53 16.26 12.45
C LEU A 98 -1.74 17.49 11.57
N SER A 99 -2.33 18.56 12.09
CA SER A 99 -2.47 19.83 11.39
C SER A 99 -1.10 20.45 11.08
N ASP A 100 -0.21 20.51 12.06
CA ASP A 100 1.17 20.98 11.88
C ASP A 100 1.90 20.13 10.84
N LEU A 101 1.84 18.81 11.01
CA LEU A 101 2.49 17.86 10.11
C LEU A 101 2.01 18.02 8.66
N LYS A 102 0.70 18.18 8.46
CA LYS A 102 0.11 18.44 7.14
C LYS A 102 0.72 19.70 6.50
N SER A 103 0.78 20.80 7.25
CA SER A 103 1.36 22.05 6.76
C SER A 103 2.83 21.90 6.34
N TRP A 104 3.64 21.17 7.11
CA TRP A 104 5.04 20.93 6.78
C TRP A 104 5.20 20.01 5.56
N ILE A 105 4.32 19.02 5.43
CA ILE A 105 4.31 18.13 4.27
C ILE A 105 3.91 18.89 3.00
N GLU A 106 2.91 19.76 3.08
CA GLU A 106 2.51 20.61 1.95
C GLU A 106 3.66 21.53 1.50
N GLU A 107 4.37 22.16 2.45
CA GLU A 107 5.56 22.95 2.18
C GLU A 107 6.67 22.12 1.48
N SER A 108 6.94 20.92 1.98
CA SER A 108 7.92 20.00 1.37
C SER A 108 7.49 19.52 -0.03
N LYS A 109 6.22 19.17 -0.21
CA LYS A 109 5.66 18.76 -1.52
C LYS A 109 5.73 19.90 -2.53
N GLN A 110 5.48 21.13 -2.10
CA GLN A 110 5.60 22.30 -2.95
C GLN A 110 7.05 22.48 -3.43
N ALA A 111 8.02 22.44 -2.52
CA ALA A 111 9.44 22.54 -2.86
C ALA A 111 9.86 21.42 -3.84
N LEU A 112 9.44 20.18 -3.58
CA LEU A 112 9.70 19.04 -4.48
C LEU A 112 9.09 19.24 -5.87
N SER A 113 7.92 19.85 -5.96
CA SER A 113 7.21 20.09 -7.24
C SER A 113 7.87 21.17 -8.10
N GLU A 114 8.73 22.02 -7.54
CA GLU A 114 9.52 23.00 -8.28
C GLU A 114 10.65 22.34 -9.11
N ASN A 115 11.04 21.10 -8.74
CA ASN A 115 12.05 20.36 -9.48
C ASN A 115 11.40 19.68 -10.70
N PRO A 116 11.84 19.98 -11.94
CA PRO A 116 11.24 19.42 -13.16
C PRO A 116 11.37 17.89 -13.28
N TYR A 117 12.28 17.30 -12.54
CA TYR A 117 12.53 15.86 -12.53
C TYR A 117 11.76 15.11 -11.43
N VAL A 118 10.98 15.81 -10.61
CA VAL A 118 10.18 15.21 -9.54
C VAL A 118 8.70 15.34 -9.86
N ARG A 119 7.99 14.23 -9.86
CA ARG A 119 6.53 14.24 -9.89
C ARG A 119 6.03 13.84 -8.52
N VAL A 120 5.36 14.75 -7.85
CA VAL A 120 4.70 14.51 -6.56
C VAL A 120 3.29 13.99 -6.84
N TYR A 121 2.94 12.84 -6.26
CA TYR A 121 1.58 12.31 -6.39
C TYR A 121 0.59 13.13 -5.56
N SER A 122 -0.59 13.34 -6.13
CA SER A 122 -1.67 14.08 -5.49
C SER A 122 -2.19 13.37 -4.24
N ASP A 123 -2.60 14.16 -3.24
CA ASP A 123 -3.37 13.68 -2.08
C ASP A 123 -4.84 13.38 -2.44
N TYR A 124 -5.18 13.45 -3.72
CA TYR A 124 -6.49 13.12 -4.26
C TYR A 124 -6.33 12.15 -5.42
N ALA A 125 -6.84 10.95 -5.27
CA ALA A 125 -6.90 9.95 -6.34
C ALA A 125 -8.35 9.56 -6.57
N ALA A 126 -8.80 9.60 -7.83
CA ALA A 126 -10.18 9.26 -8.22
C ALA A 126 -11.27 10.02 -7.41
N GLY A 127 -10.99 11.26 -7.00
CA GLY A 127 -11.93 12.08 -6.22
C GLY A 127 -12.03 11.74 -4.73
N MET A 128 -11.18 10.85 -4.23
CA MET A 128 -11.12 10.45 -2.82
C MET A 128 -9.89 11.03 -2.13
N PRO A 129 -10.01 11.48 -0.85
CA PRO A 129 -8.88 11.94 -0.07
C PRO A 129 -7.89 10.79 0.14
N GLN A 130 -6.61 11.13 0.11
CA GLN A 130 -5.50 10.22 0.41
C GLN A 130 -4.93 10.55 1.79
N ASP A 131 -4.23 9.59 2.37
CA ASP A 131 -3.46 9.83 3.60
C ASP A 131 -2.29 10.78 3.30
N PHE A 132 -2.40 12.04 3.71
CA PHE A 132 -1.37 13.06 3.48
C PHE A 132 -0.03 12.71 4.13
N CYS A 133 -0.02 11.85 5.16
CA CYS A 133 1.21 11.36 5.78
C CYS A 133 2.06 10.49 4.83
N LYS A 134 1.51 10.10 3.67
CA LYS A 134 2.20 9.39 2.61
C LYS A 134 2.72 10.37 1.56
N ILE A 135 4.03 10.47 1.43
CA ILE A 135 4.67 11.32 0.42
C ILE A 135 5.19 10.40 -0.68
N ALA A 136 4.46 10.31 -1.77
CA ALA A 136 4.81 9.49 -2.92
C ALA A 136 5.40 10.34 -4.04
N LEU A 137 6.55 9.92 -4.55
CA LEU A 137 7.29 10.62 -5.59
C LEU A 137 7.62 9.68 -6.74
N LYS A 138 7.72 10.23 -7.96
CA LYS A 138 8.33 9.58 -9.12
C LYS A 138 9.54 10.42 -9.56
N THR A 139 10.68 9.78 -9.80
CA THR A 139 11.93 10.44 -10.17
C THR A 139 12.64 9.68 -11.30
N PRO A 140 13.55 10.32 -12.08
CA PRO A 140 14.28 9.64 -13.14
C PRO A 140 15.36 8.65 -12.65
N ILE A 141 15.66 8.65 -11.36
CA ILE A 141 16.49 7.62 -10.73
C ILE A 141 15.57 6.50 -10.22
N LYS A 142 15.93 5.24 -10.47
CA LYS A 142 15.19 4.10 -9.93
C LYS A 142 15.05 4.22 -8.41
N GLY A 143 13.85 3.97 -7.90
CA GLY A 143 13.49 4.19 -6.50
C GLY A 143 14.40 3.46 -5.53
N GLU A 144 14.81 2.22 -5.84
CA GLU A 144 15.72 1.44 -5.01
C GLU A 144 17.12 2.10 -4.93
N VAL A 145 17.59 2.66 -6.04
CA VAL A 145 18.88 3.37 -6.10
C VAL A 145 18.79 4.68 -5.31
N LEU A 146 17.72 5.47 -5.54
CA LEU A 146 17.49 6.71 -4.80
C LEU A 146 17.35 6.43 -3.29
N SER A 147 16.62 5.40 -2.92
CA SER A 147 16.48 4.96 -1.51
C SER A 147 17.84 4.66 -0.87
N ALA A 148 18.73 3.95 -1.59
CA ALA A 148 20.07 3.66 -1.10
C ALA A 148 20.92 4.93 -0.91
N ILE A 149 20.82 5.90 -1.83
CA ILE A 149 21.50 7.19 -1.75
C ILE A 149 20.99 7.99 -0.53
N LEU A 150 19.66 8.13 -0.40
CA LEU A 150 19.04 8.86 0.70
C LEU A 150 19.39 8.26 2.06
N ARG A 151 19.36 6.94 2.16
CA ARG A 151 19.73 6.23 3.40
C ARG A 151 21.19 6.46 3.78
N LYS A 152 22.11 6.34 2.81
CA LYS A 152 23.54 6.41 3.04
C LYS A 152 24.00 7.83 3.36
N ASN A 153 23.52 8.82 2.61
CA ASN A 153 24.07 10.18 2.63
C ASN A 153 23.27 11.15 3.52
N TYR A 154 21.97 10.89 3.70
CA TYR A 154 21.06 11.80 4.41
C TYR A 154 20.34 11.13 5.58
N HIS A 155 20.59 9.83 5.83
CA HIS A 155 19.95 9.05 6.89
C HIS A 155 18.41 9.02 6.79
N ILE A 156 17.88 9.17 5.56
CA ILE A 156 16.44 9.11 5.28
C ILE A 156 16.10 7.71 4.79
N GLN A 157 15.22 7.03 5.52
CA GLN A 157 14.68 5.73 5.15
C GLN A 157 13.31 5.92 4.50
N CYS A 158 13.14 5.43 3.27
CA CYS A 158 11.80 5.36 2.65
C CYS A 158 11.01 4.17 3.21
N GLU A 159 9.70 4.24 3.07
CA GLU A 159 8.78 3.13 3.37
C GLU A 159 8.87 2.06 2.28
N MET A 160 8.87 2.51 1.02
CA MET A 160 8.85 1.62 -0.13
C MET A 160 9.51 2.30 -1.33
N ALA A 161 10.13 1.49 -2.18
CA ALA A 161 10.68 1.91 -3.46
C ALA A 161 10.40 0.83 -4.51
N ALA A 162 9.88 1.20 -5.68
CA ALA A 162 9.60 0.28 -6.77
C ALA A 162 9.62 1.01 -8.13
N GLY A 163 10.41 0.51 -9.07
CA GLY A 163 10.60 1.16 -10.36
C GLY A 163 11.14 2.56 -10.20
N PHE A 164 10.44 3.57 -10.69
CA PHE A 164 10.79 4.97 -10.53
C PHE A 164 10.07 5.65 -9.37
N ASN A 165 9.31 4.90 -8.59
CA ASN A 165 8.52 5.42 -7.49
C ASN A 165 9.21 5.20 -6.16
N ILE A 166 9.01 6.15 -5.25
CA ILE A 166 9.47 6.08 -3.88
C ILE A 166 8.41 6.66 -2.96
N LEU A 167 8.16 5.98 -1.84
CA LEU A 167 7.16 6.36 -0.85
C LEU A 167 7.83 6.62 0.49
N PHE A 168 7.50 7.75 1.09
CA PHE A 168 7.90 8.09 2.45
C PHE A 168 6.67 8.15 3.36
N MET A 169 6.86 7.85 4.62
CA MET A 169 5.86 8.02 5.66
C MET A 169 6.31 9.08 6.65
N ALA A 170 5.47 10.08 6.83
CA ALA A 170 5.60 11.04 7.91
C ALA A 170 4.72 10.61 9.10
N GLY A 171 5.16 10.89 10.30
CA GLY A 171 4.42 10.55 11.52
C GLY A 171 4.60 11.62 12.60
N LEU A 172 3.86 11.48 13.68
CA LEU A 172 3.74 12.46 14.75
C LEU A 172 5.05 12.84 15.46
N THR A 173 6.08 12.00 15.35
CA THR A 173 7.37 12.24 15.97
C THR A 173 8.31 13.08 15.12
N HIS A 174 8.00 13.28 13.84
CA HIS A 174 8.82 14.13 12.98
C HIS A 174 8.64 15.60 13.34
N THR A 175 9.73 16.34 13.20
CA THR A 175 9.77 17.81 13.34
C THR A 175 9.63 18.46 11.96
N LYS A 176 9.37 19.78 11.93
CA LYS A 176 9.37 20.54 10.67
C LYS A 176 10.68 20.37 9.90
N SER A 177 11.81 20.40 10.60
CA SER A 177 13.14 20.24 9.97
C SER A 177 13.31 18.85 9.33
N ASP A 178 12.78 17.80 9.93
CA ASP A 178 12.86 16.45 9.33
C ASP A 178 12.07 16.37 8.01
N ILE A 179 10.89 16.98 7.98
CA ILE A 179 10.02 16.97 6.79
C ILE A 179 10.61 17.83 5.66
N LEU A 180 11.16 19.00 5.97
CA LEU A 180 11.77 19.85 4.95
C LEU A 180 13.10 19.29 4.43
N ALA A 181 13.89 18.64 5.29
CA ALA A 181 15.13 17.97 4.88
C ALA A 181 14.90 16.89 3.82
N LEU A 182 13.70 16.31 3.72
CA LEU A 182 13.37 15.36 2.65
C LEU A 182 13.46 16.02 1.26
N ALA A 183 12.89 17.22 1.09
CA ALA A 183 12.92 17.91 -0.20
C ALA A 183 14.35 18.26 -0.61
N GLU A 184 15.14 18.81 0.32
CA GLU A 184 16.55 19.14 0.11
C GLU A 184 17.38 17.90 -0.26
N ALA A 185 17.18 16.79 0.44
CA ALA A 185 17.90 15.54 0.20
C ALA A 185 17.57 14.92 -1.16
N VAL A 186 16.31 14.94 -1.57
CA VAL A 186 15.88 14.45 -2.89
C VAL A 186 16.48 15.32 -3.99
N GLU A 187 16.37 16.65 -3.87
CA GLU A 187 16.91 17.59 -4.84
C GLU A 187 18.43 17.42 -5.01
N ASP A 188 19.18 17.39 -3.91
CA ASP A 188 20.63 17.24 -3.94
C ASP A 188 21.04 15.86 -4.47
N SER A 189 20.27 14.81 -4.15
CA SER A 189 20.48 13.47 -4.71
C SER A 189 20.34 13.45 -6.23
N LEU A 190 19.31 14.09 -6.77
CA LEU A 190 19.09 14.16 -8.22
C LEU A 190 20.19 14.99 -8.91
N LYS A 191 20.56 16.13 -8.33
CA LYS A 191 21.61 17.01 -8.84
C LYS A 191 22.97 16.32 -8.92
N ASN A 192 23.35 15.60 -7.87
CA ASN A 192 24.66 14.96 -7.77
C ASN A 192 24.74 13.61 -8.52
N ASN A 193 23.61 13.05 -8.93
CA ASN A 193 23.53 11.74 -9.58
C ASN A 193 22.76 11.77 -10.90
N ASN A 194 22.80 12.86 -11.64
CA ASN A 194 22.10 13.02 -12.92
C ASN A 194 22.54 12.02 -14.00
N HIS A 195 23.74 11.44 -13.85
CA HIS A 195 24.25 10.38 -14.72
C HIS A 195 23.48 9.03 -14.55
N LEU A 196 22.65 8.91 -13.52
CA LEU A 196 21.76 7.76 -13.25
C LEU A 196 20.33 7.97 -13.79
N PHE A 197 20.06 9.09 -14.47
CA PHE A 197 18.75 9.35 -15.03
C PHE A 197 18.45 8.36 -16.17
N ASP A 198 17.23 7.85 -16.15
CA ASP A 198 16.72 6.89 -17.12
C ASP A 198 15.47 7.50 -17.80
N ASP A 199 15.50 7.58 -19.10
CA ASP A 199 14.41 8.16 -19.91
C ASP A 199 13.11 7.35 -19.81
N ALA A 200 13.18 6.09 -19.39
CA ALA A 200 12.01 5.26 -19.14
C ALA A 200 11.11 5.79 -18.00
N PHE A 201 11.61 6.72 -17.20
CA PHE A 201 10.84 7.45 -16.20
C PHE A 201 9.63 8.20 -16.79
N GLU A 202 9.73 8.69 -18.04
CA GLU A 202 8.63 9.38 -18.72
C GLU A 202 7.48 8.43 -19.13
N ALA A 203 7.73 7.13 -19.20
CA ALA A 203 6.68 6.18 -19.52
C ALA A 203 5.59 6.23 -18.42
N ASP A 204 4.36 6.48 -18.83
CA ASP A 204 3.22 6.42 -17.92
C ASP A 204 3.10 5.02 -17.33
N PHE A 205 2.72 4.98 -16.05
CA PHE A 205 2.40 3.72 -15.38
C PHE A 205 1.24 3.07 -16.15
N ILE A 206 1.52 1.96 -16.79
CA ILE A 206 0.49 1.17 -17.45
C ILE A 206 -0.51 0.78 -16.36
N SER A 207 -1.78 1.09 -16.55
CA SER A 207 -2.82 0.60 -15.65
C SER A 207 -2.82 -0.93 -15.73
N LEU A 208 -2.28 -1.55 -14.68
CA LEU A 208 -2.23 -3.00 -14.55
C LEU A 208 -3.58 -3.59 -14.11
N TYR A 209 -4.58 -2.74 -13.88
CA TYR A 209 -5.90 -3.21 -13.51
C TYR A 209 -6.64 -3.69 -14.76
N PRO A 210 -6.93 -5.00 -14.87
CA PRO A 210 -7.73 -5.53 -15.96
C PRO A 210 -9.13 -4.94 -15.90
N GLU A 211 -9.73 -4.76 -17.06
CA GLU A 211 -11.16 -4.48 -17.11
C GLU A 211 -11.90 -5.63 -16.43
N THR A 212 -12.71 -5.31 -15.43
CA THR A 212 -13.40 -6.27 -14.55
C THR A 212 -14.37 -7.23 -15.24
N GLU A 213 -14.61 -7.08 -16.53
CA GLU A 213 -15.46 -7.99 -17.32
C GLU A 213 -14.88 -9.40 -17.50
N SER A 214 -13.56 -9.56 -17.55
CA SER A 214 -12.95 -10.86 -17.80
C SER A 214 -13.13 -11.85 -16.63
N LEU A 215 -13.04 -11.38 -15.38
CA LEU A 215 -13.26 -12.22 -14.19
C LEU A 215 -14.69 -12.74 -14.08
N LYS A 216 -15.68 -11.92 -14.40
CA LYS A 216 -17.09 -12.27 -14.30
C LYS A 216 -17.50 -13.35 -15.28
N ASN A 217 -16.98 -13.30 -16.50
CA ASN A 217 -17.31 -14.24 -17.56
C ASN A 217 -16.62 -15.59 -17.39
N ILE A 218 -15.41 -15.61 -16.81
CA ILE A 218 -14.65 -16.85 -16.58
C ILE A 218 -15.25 -17.65 -15.41
N ILE A 219 -15.65 -16.98 -14.33
CA ILE A 219 -16.28 -17.62 -13.15
C ILE A 219 -17.69 -18.13 -13.49
N LEU A 220 -18.45 -17.40 -14.33
CA LEU A 220 -19.84 -17.73 -14.67
C LEU A 220 -19.97 -18.73 -15.82
N SER A 221 -18.99 -18.82 -16.72
CA SER A 221 -19.05 -19.70 -17.89
C SER A 221 -18.61 -21.14 -17.62
N ASN A 222 -17.93 -21.40 -16.52
CA ASN A 222 -17.37 -22.73 -16.20
C ASN A 222 -17.95 -23.30 -14.92
N ASN A 223 -18.95 -24.18 -15.04
CA ASN A 223 -19.30 -25.14 -13.98
C ASN A 223 -18.18 -26.21 -13.74
N LYS A 224 -16.94 -25.90 -14.10
CA LYS A 224 -15.78 -26.78 -13.92
C LYS A 224 -15.09 -26.44 -12.60
N THR A 225 -14.73 -27.45 -11.85
CA THR A 225 -13.87 -27.33 -10.66
C THR A 225 -12.39 -27.26 -11.08
N ASP A 226 -11.54 -26.71 -10.25
CA ASP A 226 -10.08 -26.63 -10.47
C ASP A 226 -9.43 -27.99 -10.87
N GLY A 227 -10.01 -29.10 -10.43
CA GLY A 227 -9.53 -30.45 -10.75
C GLY A 227 -9.76 -30.91 -12.20
N ASP A 228 -10.60 -30.22 -12.93
CA ASP A 228 -10.97 -30.56 -14.31
C ASP A 228 -10.17 -29.77 -15.36
N LEU A 229 -9.32 -28.81 -14.93
CA LEU A 229 -8.54 -27.95 -15.80
C LEU A 229 -7.08 -28.41 -15.84
N LEU A 230 -6.56 -28.62 -17.05
CA LEU A 230 -5.14 -28.92 -17.23
C LEU A 230 -4.32 -27.65 -17.09
N ILE A 231 -3.24 -27.73 -16.30
CA ILE A 231 -2.29 -26.65 -16.07
C ILE A 231 -0.99 -26.97 -16.77
N ILE A 232 -0.46 -26.00 -17.50
CA ILE A 232 0.86 -26.10 -18.15
C ILE A 232 1.71 -24.88 -17.75
N THR A 233 3.03 -25.07 -17.75
CA THR A 233 3.97 -23.95 -17.63
C THR A 233 4.31 -23.43 -19.02
N LYS A 234 4.20 -22.14 -19.24
CA LYS A 234 4.52 -21.44 -20.49
C LYS A 234 5.58 -20.38 -20.28
N ASN A 235 6.40 -20.17 -21.30
CA ASN A 235 7.33 -19.04 -21.33
C ASN A 235 6.56 -17.72 -21.46
N ILE A 236 7.05 -16.68 -20.80
CA ILE A 236 6.42 -15.35 -20.78
C ILE A 236 6.24 -14.75 -22.20
N SER A 237 7.09 -15.08 -23.15
CA SER A 237 6.94 -14.60 -24.52
C SER A 237 5.68 -15.11 -25.22
N ASP A 238 5.08 -16.20 -24.74
CA ASP A 238 4.02 -16.96 -25.40
C ASP A 238 2.67 -16.88 -24.68
N LEU A 239 2.52 -15.93 -23.76
CA LEU A 239 1.40 -15.87 -22.79
C LEU A 239 0.21 -15.03 -23.24
N GLU A 240 0.28 -14.27 -24.33
CA GLU A 240 -0.81 -13.39 -24.73
C GLU A 240 -2.09 -14.20 -24.96
N ASP A 241 -3.19 -13.74 -24.34
CA ASP A 241 -4.53 -14.36 -24.35
C ASP A 241 -4.68 -15.64 -23.50
N ASP A 242 -3.63 -16.15 -22.86
CA ASP A 242 -3.74 -17.26 -21.91
C ASP A 242 -4.43 -16.85 -20.60
N ILE A 243 -4.89 -17.86 -19.85
CA ILE A 243 -5.51 -17.67 -18.53
C ILE A 243 -4.54 -18.14 -17.47
N SER A 244 -4.22 -17.28 -16.53
CA SER A 244 -3.33 -17.62 -15.42
C SER A 244 -3.89 -18.70 -14.51
N ALA A 245 -3.06 -19.69 -14.17
CA ALA A 245 -3.37 -20.70 -13.18
C ALA A 245 -2.74 -20.41 -11.81
N GLU A 246 -2.01 -19.30 -11.68
CA GLU A 246 -1.38 -18.90 -10.42
C GLU A 246 -1.50 -17.40 -10.18
N GLU A 247 -1.28 -17.00 -8.93
CA GLU A 247 -1.20 -15.61 -8.51
C GLU A 247 0.25 -15.17 -8.50
N ILE A 248 0.53 -13.98 -9.04
CA ILE A 248 1.85 -13.37 -9.01
C ILE A 248 1.74 -12.03 -8.29
N ILE A 249 2.34 -11.97 -7.10
CA ILE A 249 2.28 -10.83 -6.21
C ILE A 249 3.72 -10.44 -5.84
N PRO A 250 4.38 -9.60 -6.66
CA PRO A 250 5.73 -9.13 -6.34
C PRO A 250 5.76 -8.37 -5.01
N TYR A 251 6.77 -8.63 -4.20
CA TYR A 251 6.96 -7.89 -2.95
C TYR A 251 8.36 -7.29 -2.88
N PRO A 252 8.49 -6.00 -2.52
CA PRO A 252 7.46 -4.99 -2.39
C PRO A 252 6.83 -4.60 -3.74
N PRO A 253 5.60 -4.06 -3.81
CA PRO A 253 4.76 -3.61 -2.68
C PRO A 253 3.71 -4.64 -2.22
N GLY A 254 3.63 -5.82 -2.80
CA GLY A 254 2.57 -6.78 -2.52
C GLY A 254 1.26 -6.49 -3.28
N ILE A 255 1.35 -5.77 -4.39
CA ILE A 255 0.22 -5.53 -5.29
C ILE A 255 0.18 -6.70 -6.28
N PRO A 256 -0.98 -7.36 -6.45
CA PRO A 256 -1.13 -8.42 -7.44
C PRO A 256 -0.82 -7.91 -8.85
N LEU A 257 0.14 -8.54 -9.51
CA LEU A 257 0.48 -8.29 -10.91
C LEU A 257 -0.40 -9.14 -11.83
N LEU A 258 -0.75 -10.33 -11.36
CA LEU A 258 -1.57 -11.29 -12.06
C LEU A 258 -2.32 -12.15 -11.04
N MET A 259 -3.61 -12.29 -11.23
CA MET A 259 -4.46 -13.14 -10.40
C MET A 259 -4.78 -14.46 -11.10
N LYS A 260 -5.02 -15.50 -10.30
CA LYS A 260 -5.51 -16.77 -10.82
C LYS A 260 -6.83 -16.56 -11.58
N TYR A 261 -6.99 -17.20 -12.73
CA TYR A 261 -8.10 -17.07 -13.70
C TYR A 261 -8.13 -15.76 -14.48
N GLU A 262 -7.14 -14.92 -14.35
CA GLU A 262 -7.06 -13.69 -15.10
C GLU A 262 -6.53 -13.94 -16.52
N LYS A 263 -7.14 -13.29 -17.53
CA LYS A 263 -6.66 -13.34 -18.91
C LYS A 263 -5.45 -12.42 -19.06
N ILE A 264 -4.36 -12.97 -19.54
CA ILE A 264 -3.09 -12.28 -19.67
C ILE A 264 -3.09 -11.40 -20.91
N ASN A 265 -2.87 -10.11 -20.71
CA ASN A 265 -2.74 -9.14 -21.80
C ASN A 265 -1.27 -8.75 -22.05
N LYS A 266 -1.02 -7.98 -23.12
CA LYS A 266 0.33 -7.52 -23.49
C LYS A 266 1.04 -6.73 -22.40
N ASP A 267 0.30 -5.96 -21.63
CA ASP A 267 0.88 -5.09 -20.62
C ASP A 267 1.28 -5.88 -19.38
N MET A 268 0.50 -6.91 -19.03
CA MET A 268 0.88 -7.89 -18.01
C MET A 268 2.15 -8.67 -18.42
N VAL A 269 2.27 -9.06 -19.69
CA VAL A 269 3.50 -9.69 -20.21
C VAL A 269 4.71 -8.77 -20.05
N LYS A 270 4.56 -7.47 -20.34
CA LYS A 270 5.64 -6.50 -20.12
C LYS A 270 6.00 -6.35 -18.64
N ALA A 271 5.00 -6.29 -17.78
CA ALA A 271 5.19 -6.19 -16.34
C ALA A 271 5.85 -7.44 -15.75
N LEU A 272 5.45 -8.63 -16.19
CA LEU A 272 6.09 -9.89 -15.80
C LEU A 272 7.58 -9.92 -16.21
N LYS A 273 7.90 -9.46 -17.42
CA LYS A 273 9.30 -9.32 -17.89
C LYS A 273 10.08 -8.32 -17.05
N TYR A 274 9.49 -7.21 -16.69
CA TYR A 274 10.10 -6.21 -15.84
C TYR A 274 10.46 -6.77 -14.45
N HIS A 275 9.63 -7.65 -13.90
CA HIS A 275 9.87 -8.35 -12.64
C HIS A 275 10.69 -9.65 -12.80
N GLU A 276 11.35 -9.86 -13.95
CA GLU A 276 12.27 -10.96 -14.22
C GLU A 276 11.65 -12.37 -14.15
N TYR A 277 10.34 -12.48 -14.31
CA TYR A 277 9.71 -13.78 -14.49
C TYR A 277 10.08 -14.33 -15.87
N SER A 278 10.33 -15.62 -15.97
CA SER A 278 10.65 -16.32 -17.24
C SER A 278 9.50 -17.20 -17.70
N GLU A 279 8.77 -17.79 -16.77
CA GLU A 279 7.71 -18.75 -16.99
C GLU A 279 6.59 -18.56 -15.98
N ILE A 280 5.37 -18.86 -16.34
CA ILE A 280 4.21 -18.93 -15.44
C ILE A 280 3.30 -20.11 -15.78
N LYS A 281 2.43 -20.48 -14.82
CA LYS A 281 1.43 -21.52 -15.02
C LYS A 281 0.15 -20.94 -15.63
N CYS A 282 -0.33 -21.60 -16.67
CA CYS A 282 -1.55 -21.24 -17.37
C CYS A 282 -2.50 -22.43 -17.48
N TYR A 283 -3.79 -22.13 -17.54
CA TYR A 283 -4.79 -23.13 -17.89
C TYR A 283 -4.79 -23.40 -19.40
N ILE A 284 -4.96 -24.67 -19.77
CA ILE A 284 -5.23 -25.02 -21.16
C ILE A 284 -6.69 -24.71 -21.45
N THR A 285 -6.95 -23.76 -22.32
CA THR A 285 -8.25 -23.55 -22.95
C THR A 285 -8.43 -24.60 -24.04
N VAL A 286 -9.25 -25.61 -23.80
CA VAL A 286 -9.64 -26.62 -24.80
C VAL A 286 -10.85 -26.11 -25.58
#